data_98b89c980f697fe37055f82e62973ea6
#
_entry.id   98b89c980f697fe37055f82e62973ea6
#
_cell.length_a   1.000
_cell.length_b   1.000
_cell.length_c   1.000
_cell.angle_alpha   90.00
_cell.angle_beta   90.00
_cell.angle_gamma   90.00
#
_symmetry.space_group_name_H-M   'P 1'
#
loop_
_entity.id
_entity.type
_entity.pdbx_description
1 polymer ?
#
loop_
_entity_poly.entity_id
_entity_poly.type
_entity_poly.pdbx_seq_one_letter_code
_entity_poly.pdbx_strand_id
1 'polypeptide(L)'
;VEVIITPSAGEASAEAARIVAALVRAKPRAVLGLATGSTPLGFYYELMALHAARRLDFSEITTFNLDEYVGLGPDHPQSYAYFMREHFFSRVNIAHWRTHMPDGLTHDIPAHCAAYEAAIHEAGGIDLQLLGLGSDGHIGFNEPTSSLGSRTRLKTLTEQTVRDNARFFASPDEVPRHVITMGVGTILDARRCLVLAFGEGKASAVAATVEGPITADVPATALQFHPSCTLLVDESAAACLKRADYYRWVYANKPKWQRA
;
A
#
# COMPACT_ATOMS: atom_id res chain seq x y z
N VAL A 1 1.76 4.94 -15.59
CA VAL A 1 2.57 4.72 -14.37
C VAL A 1 3.87 5.46 -14.51
N GLU A 2 4.22 6.32 -13.55
CA GLU A 2 5.55 6.90 -13.42
C GLU A 2 6.44 5.91 -12.65
N VAL A 3 7.65 5.62 -13.16
CA VAL A 3 8.62 4.76 -12.47
C VAL A 3 9.80 5.61 -12.01
N ILE A 4 10.09 5.56 -10.71
CA ILE A 4 11.21 6.26 -10.08
C ILE A 4 12.17 5.20 -9.53
N ILE A 5 13.37 5.13 -10.12
CA ILE A 5 14.42 4.21 -9.70
C ILE A 5 15.39 4.96 -8.81
N THR A 6 15.60 4.46 -7.59
CA THR A 6 16.50 5.06 -6.60
C THR A 6 17.65 4.10 -6.30
N PRO A 7 18.81 4.61 -5.85
CA PRO A 7 19.96 3.77 -5.50
C PRO A 7 19.67 2.74 -4.39
N SER A 8 18.72 3.04 -3.50
CA SER A 8 18.41 2.19 -2.35
C SER A 8 16.94 2.26 -1.93
N ALA A 9 16.47 1.24 -1.20
CA ALA A 9 15.16 1.22 -0.56
C ALA A 9 14.98 2.40 0.44
N GLY A 10 16.05 2.84 1.09
CA GLY A 10 16.04 4.00 1.99
C GLY A 10 15.72 5.29 1.24
N GLU A 11 16.38 5.53 0.10
CA GLU A 11 16.11 6.70 -0.73
C GLU A 11 14.70 6.66 -1.34
N ALA A 12 14.22 5.49 -1.76
CA ALA A 12 12.84 5.31 -2.22
C ALA A 12 11.83 5.64 -1.10
N SER A 13 12.10 5.18 0.13
CA SER A 13 11.27 5.45 1.31
C SER A 13 11.23 6.94 1.64
N ALA A 14 12.37 7.63 1.59
CA ALA A 14 12.47 9.07 1.80
C ALA A 14 11.70 9.85 0.70
N GLU A 15 11.80 9.44 -0.55
CA GLU A 15 11.07 10.05 -1.66
C GLU A 15 9.55 9.82 -1.51
N ALA A 16 9.11 8.61 -1.13
CA ALA A 16 7.71 8.33 -0.83
C ALA A 16 7.18 9.23 0.30
N ALA A 17 7.96 9.37 1.38
CA ALA A 17 7.59 10.23 2.50
C ALA A 17 7.53 11.71 2.07
N ARG A 18 8.42 12.18 1.19
CA ARG A 18 8.39 13.52 0.62
C ARG A 18 7.09 13.77 -0.18
N ILE A 19 6.68 12.80 -1.00
CA ILE A 19 5.43 12.88 -1.78
C ILE A 19 4.22 13.00 -0.86
N VAL A 20 4.13 12.12 0.16
CA VAL A 20 3.01 12.14 1.13
C VAL A 20 3.05 13.41 1.98
N ALA A 21 4.21 13.84 2.43
CA ALA A 21 4.35 15.08 3.19
C ALA A 21 3.92 16.32 2.39
N ALA A 22 4.21 16.37 1.09
CA ALA A 22 3.72 17.43 0.22
C ALA A 22 2.19 17.44 0.13
N LEU A 23 1.56 16.27 -0.02
CA LEU A 23 0.11 16.13 -0.01
C LEU A 23 -0.50 16.60 1.32
N VAL A 24 0.03 16.12 2.46
CA VAL A 24 -0.49 16.46 3.80
C VAL A 24 -0.40 17.98 4.06
N ARG A 25 0.69 18.62 3.64
CA ARG A 25 0.83 20.08 3.76
C ARG A 25 -0.15 20.84 2.87
N ALA A 26 -0.38 20.36 1.64
CA ALA A 26 -1.32 20.98 0.70
C ALA A 26 -2.79 20.72 1.09
N LYS A 27 -3.07 19.58 1.70
CA LYS A 27 -4.40 19.14 2.13
C LYS A 27 -4.33 18.55 3.54
N PRO A 28 -4.41 19.36 4.62
CA PRO A 28 -4.32 18.87 5.99
C PRO A 28 -5.37 17.80 6.36
N ARG A 29 -6.51 17.81 5.70
CA ARG A 29 -7.59 16.81 5.83
C ARG A 29 -7.54 15.73 4.75
N ALA A 30 -6.34 15.38 4.28
CA ALA A 30 -6.20 14.32 3.29
C ALA A 30 -6.62 12.96 3.85
N VAL A 31 -7.12 12.10 2.97
CA VAL A 31 -7.46 10.71 3.25
C VAL A 31 -6.36 9.84 2.67
N LEU A 32 -5.66 9.09 3.51
CA LEU A 32 -4.56 8.22 3.12
C LEU A 32 -4.97 6.74 3.19
N GLY A 33 -4.78 6.04 2.10
CA GLY A 33 -4.79 4.57 2.09
C GLY A 33 -3.42 4.05 2.51
N LEU A 34 -3.35 3.15 3.49
CA LEU A 34 -2.10 2.65 4.06
C LEU A 34 -1.95 1.14 3.89
N ALA A 35 -0.71 0.69 3.87
CA ALA A 35 -0.32 -0.70 3.73
C ALA A 35 0.52 -1.16 4.91
N THR A 36 0.48 -2.46 5.22
CA THR A 36 1.31 -3.10 6.24
C THR A 36 2.47 -3.89 5.61
N GLY A 37 3.27 -4.55 6.44
CA GLY A 37 4.40 -5.37 6.03
C GLY A 37 5.74 -4.64 6.12
N SER A 38 6.81 -5.32 5.72
CA SER A 38 8.18 -4.80 5.88
C SER A 38 8.53 -3.67 4.90
N THR A 39 7.94 -3.66 3.71
CA THR A 39 8.25 -2.69 2.66
C THR A 39 7.98 -1.24 3.07
N PRO A 40 6.83 -0.88 3.68
CA PRO A 40 6.53 0.50 4.04
C PRO A 40 7.18 0.98 5.36
N LEU A 41 7.90 0.15 6.10
CA LEU A 41 8.47 0.56 7.39
C LEU A 41 9.41 1.77 7.27
N GLY A 42 10.30 1.77 6.28
CA GLY A 42 11.21 2.90 6.03
C GLY A 42 10.43 4.19 5.74
N PHE A 43 9.38 4.11 4.95
CA PHE A 43 8.49 5.23 4.68
C PHE A 43 7.80 5.76 5.95
N TYR A 44 7.30 4.88 6.83
CA TYR A 44 6.70 5.31 8.10
C TYR A 44 7.73 5.96 9.01
N TYR A 45 8.97 5.45 9.08
CA TYR A 45 10.05 6.07 9.86
C TYR A 45 10.37 7.50 9.39
N GLU A 46 10.40 7.73 8.09
CA GLU A 46 10.60 9.07 7.53
C GLU A 46 9.44 10.03 7.88
N LEU A 47 8.19 9.57 7.79
CA LEU A 47 7.03 10.38 8.20
C LEU A 47 7.05 10.70 9.70
N MET A 48 7.39 9.74 10.55
CA MET A 48 7.54 9.94 11.99
C MET A 48 8.65 10.93 12.31
N ALA A 49 9.79 10.87 11.60
CA ALA A 49 10.88 11.82 11.77
C ALA A 49 10.45 13.24 11.38
N LEU A 50 9.68 13.40 10.29
CA LEU A 50 9.11 14.70 9.91
C LEU A 50 8.13 15.22 10.96
N HIS A 51 7.31 14.36 11.54
CA HIS A 51 6.39 14.72 12.62
C HIS A 51 7.13 15.15 13.89
N ALA A 52 8.09 14.35 14.35
CA ALA A 52 8.91 14.64 15.52
C ALA A 52 9.67 15.99 15.39
N ALA A 53 10.11 16.32 14.17
CA ALA A 53 10.71 17.61 13.84
C ALA A 53 9.70 18.76 13.71
N ARG A 54 8.41 18.55 14.00
CA ARG A 54 7.29 19.50 13.83
C ARG A 54 7.16 20.04 12.39
N ARG A 55 7.54 19.23 11.43
CA ARG A 55 7.48 19.58 9.99
C ARG A 55 6.27 18.95 9.29
N LEU A 56 5.52 18.07 9.98
CA LEU A 56 4.33 17.41 9.48
C LEU A 56 3.32 17.21 10.62
N ASP A 57 2.05 17.49 10.35
CA ASP A 57 0.94 17.37 11.29
C ASP A 57 -0.09 16.38 10.72
N PHE A 58 -0.45 15.38 11.53
CA PHE A 58 -1.42 14.34 11.15
C PHE A 58 -2.76 14.48 11.89
N SER A 59 -2.96 15.51 12.69
CA SER A 59 -4.13 15.64 13.57
C SER A 59 -5.48 15.63 12.85
N GLU A 60 -5.51 16.08 11.59
CA GLU A 60 -6.73 16.09 10.76
C GLU A 60 -6.74 15.02 9.66
N ILE A 61 -5.70 14.21 9.53
CA ILE A 61 -5.60 13.12 8.56
C ILE A 61 -6.57 12.00 8.92
N THR A 62 -7.21 11.43 7.90
CA THR A 62 -7.99 10.19 8.03
C THR A 62 -7.26 9.07 7.26
N THR A 63 -7.24 7.86 7.80
CA THR A 63 -6.58 6.73 7.14
C THR A 63 -7.50 5.54 6.97
N PHE A 64 -7.29 4.78 5.87
CA PHE A 64 -7.90 3.50 5.60
C PHE A 64 -6.81 2.48 5.26
N ASN A 65 -6.74 1.38 6.00
CA ASN A 65 -5.79 0.30 5.68
C ASN A 65 -6.37 -0.65 4.65
N LEU A 66 -5.47 -1.25 3.85
CA LEU A 66 -5.85 -2.16 2.75
C LEU A 66 -6.57 -3.41 3.24
N ASP A 67 -6.17 -3.96 4.37
CA ASP A 67 -6.53 -5.32 4.74
C ASP A 67 -6.38 -5.61 6.24
N GLU A 68 -6.97 -6.74 6.67
CA GLU A 68 -6.79 -7.34 7.99
C GLU A 68 -7.10 -8.84 7.92
N TYR A 69 -6.44 -9.63 8.74
CA TYR A 69 -6.70 -11.04 8.92
C TYR A 69 -8.04 -11.28 9.62
N VAL A 70 -8.84 -12.21 9.10
CA VAL A 70 -10.06 -12.67 9.76
C VAL A 70 -9.68 -13.61 10.92
N GLY A 71 -10.27 -13.35 12.09
CA GLY A 71 -10.02 -14.11 13.32
C GLY A 71 -8.97 -13.46 14.24
N LEU A 72 -8.28 -12.39 13.81
CA LEU A 72 -7.34 -11.67 14.66
C LEU A 72 -7.97 -10.35 15.15
N GLY A 73 -7.94 -10.17 16.47
CA GLY A 73 -8.35 -8.90 17.08
C GLY A 73 -7.22 -7.86 17.05
N PRO A 74 -7.53 -6.56 17.32
CA PRO A 74 -6.58 -5.47 17.18
C PRO A 74 -5.40 -5.51 18.17
N ASP A 75 -5.51 -6.33 19.23
CA ASP A 75 -4.43 -6.53 20.21
C ASP A 75 -3.58 -7.77 19.92
N HIS A 76 -3.94 -8.55 18.92
CA HIS A 76 -3.14 -9.72 18.54
C HIS A 76 -1.84 -9.25 17.86
N PRO A 77 -0.65 -9.72 18.28
CA PRO A 77 0.63 -9.23 17.77
C PRO A 77 0.82 -9.35 16.25
N GLN A 78 0.07 -10.24 15.60
CA GLN A 78 0.13 -10.44 14.15
C GLN A 78 -1.02 -9.79 13.39
N SER A 79 -1.93 -9.06 14.07
CA SER A 79 -2.94 -8.27 13.37
C SER A 79 -2.31 -7.04 12.72
N TYR A 80 -2.88 -6.59 11.61
CA TYR A 80 -2.41 -5.38 10.96
C TYR A 80 -2.80 -4.12 11.74
N ALA A 81 -3.88 -4.17 12.52
CA ALA A 81 -4.22 -3.12 13.48
C ALA A 81 -3.11 -2.95 14.53
N TYR A 82 -2.60 -4.06 15.09
CA TYR A 82 -1.45 -4.04 16.01
C TYR A 82 -0.21 -3.48 15.31
N PHE A 83 0.10 -3.96 14.10
CA PHE A 83 1.23 -3.48 13.31
C PHE A 83 1.18 -1.96 13.11
N MET A 84 0.05 -1.41 12.69
CA MET A 84 -0.09 0.02 12.44
C MET A 84 0.02 0.83 13.72
N ARG A 85 -0.53 0.35 14.82
CA ARG A 85 -0.37 0.99 16.13
C ARG A 85 1.09 1.07 16.55
N GLU A 86 1.83 -0.02 16.48
CA GLU A 86 3.23 -0.10 16.92
C GLU A 86 4.19 0.67 16.01
N HIS A 87 3.97 0.64 14.70
CA HIS A 87 4.92 1.16 13.74
C HIS A 87 4.58 2.56 13.21
N PHE A 88 3.37 3.09 13.48
CA PHE A 88 3.02 4.41 12.97
C PHE A 88 2.05 5.19 13.89
N PHE A 89 0.85 4.69 14.16
CA PHE A 89 -0.20 5.50 14.77
C PHE A 89 0.14 6.01 16.17
N SER A 90 0.82 5.21 17.02
CA SER A 90 1.25 5.62 18.36
C SER A 90 2.41 6.64 18.35
N ARG A 91 3.01 6.90 17.21
CA ARG A 91 4.19 7.75 17.05
C ARG A 91 3.90 9.10 16.39
N VAL A 92 2.65 9.34 15.99
CA VAL A 92 2.17 10.58 15.38
C VAL A 92 0.90 11.05 16.08
N ASN A 93 0.47 12.28 15.80
CA ASN A 93 -0.71 12.88 16.46
C ASN A 93 -2.04 12.62 15.76
N ILE A 94 -2.15 11.50 15.03
CA ILE A 94 -3.44 11.12 14.42
C ILE A 94 -4.43 10.66 15.50
N ALA A 95 -5.67 11.12 15.40
CA ALA A 95 -6.70 10.68 16.34
C ALA A 95 -7.16 9.26 16.02
N HIS A 96 -7.31 8.40 17.03
CA HIS A 96 -7.67 6.99 16.84
C HIS A 96 -8.97 6.80 16.02
N TRP A 97 -9.98 7.63 16.25
CA TRP A 97 -11.24 7.57 15.51
C TRP A 97 -11.14 7.99 14.02
N ARG A 98 -9.97 8.47 13.58
CA ARG A 98 -9.67 8.77 12.17
C ARG A 98 -8.86 7.65 11.50
N THR A 99 -8.53 6.59 12.22
CA THR A 99 -7.79 5.44 11.68
C THR A 99 -8.75 4.28 11.45
N HIS A 100 -8.99 3.93 10.20
CA HIS A 100 -9.92 2.87 9.84
C HIS A 100 -9.14 1.62 9.41
N MET A 101 -9.48 0.50 10.06
CA MET A 101 -8.96 -0.83 9.75
C MET A 101 -10.14 -1.74 9.43
N PRO A 102 -10.02 -2.70 8.51
CA PRO A 102 -11.03 -3.76 8.43
C PRO A 102 -11.10 -4.50 9.78
N ASP A 103 -12.31 -4.87 10.21
CA ASP A 103 -12.52 -5.60 11.47
C ASP A 103 -12.41 -7.11 11.24
N GLY A 104 -11.27 -7.70 11.66
CA GLY A 104 -11.03 -9.14 11.58
C GLY A 104 -11.95 -10.00 12.45
N LEU A 105 -12.66 -9.40 13.42
CA LEU A 105 -13.58 -10.10 14.33
C LEU A 105 -15.06 -9.90 13.95
N THR A 106 -15.35 -9.21 12.84
CA THR A 106 -16.74 -8.99 12.42
C THR A 106 -17.50 -10.30 12.19
N HIS A 107 -18.75 -10.35 12.65
CA HIS A 107 -19.63 -11.49 12.44
C HIS A 107 -20.32 -11.49 11.06
N ASP A 108 -20.48 -10.31 10.45
CA ASP A 108 -21.08 -10.14 9.11
C ASP A 108 -20.09 -9.48 8.18
N ILE A 109 -19.25 -10.29 7.56
CA ILE A 109 -18.18 -9.83 6.67
C ILE A 109 -18.74 -9.07 5.45
N PRO A 110 -19.81 -9.53 4.76
CA PRO A 110 -20.39 -8.77 3.65
C PRO A 110 -20.88 -7.38 4.07
N ALA A 111 -21.62 -7.27 5.17
CA ALA A 111 -22.10 -5.98 5.67
C ALA A 111 -20.94 -5.08 6.11
N HIS A 112 -19.91 -5.63 6.76
CA HIS A 112 -18.72 -4.90 7.14
C HIS A 112 -17.96 -4.35 5.91
N CYS A 113 -17.74 -5.17 4.88
CA CYS A 113 -17.10 -4.72 3.65
C CYS A 113 -17.88 -3.59 2.96
N ALA A 114 -19.21 -3.69 2.90
CA ALA A 114 -20.06 -2.64 2.35
C ALA A 114 -19.96 -1.34 3.18
N ALA A 115 -19.97 -1.44 4.51
CA ALA A 115 -19.78 -0.29 5.41
C ALA A 115 -18.39 0.34 5.27
N TYR A 116 -17.35 -0.46 5.05
CA TYR A 116 -15.99 0.02 4.82
C TYR A 116 -15.88 0.84 3.54
N GLU A 117 -16.47 0.35 2.44
CA GLU A 117 -16.57 1.08 1.17
C GLU A 117 -17.37 2.39 1.33
N ALA A 118 -18.50 2.36 2.07
CA ALA A 118 -19.29 3.54 2.37
C ALA A 118 -18.49 4.58 3.17
N ALA A 119 -17.73 4.15 4.19
CA ALA A 119 -16.89 5.04 4.98
C ALA A 119 -15.78 5.71 4.14
N ILE A 120 -15.16 4.98 3.20
CA ILE A 120 -14.22 5.57 2.24
C ILE A 120 -14.91 6.64 1.40
N HIS A 121 -16.11 6.36 0.90
CA HIS A 121 -16.88 7.32 0.10
C HIS A 121 -17.28 8.56 0.91
N GLU A 122 -17.77 8.39 2.13
CA GLU A 122 -18.16 9.46 3.05
C GLU A 122 -16.98 10.37 3.46
N ALA A 123 -15.78 9.78 3.58
CA ALA A 123 -14.54 10.55 3.79
C ALA A 123 -14.13 11.37 2.56
N GLY A 124 -14.84 11.23 1.44
CA GLY A 124 -14.57 11.91 0.18
C GLY A 124 -13.62 11.13 -0.75
N GLY A 125 -13.39 9.84 -0.50
CA GLY A 125 -12.46 8.98 -1.24
C GLY A 125 -11.01 9.15 -0.82
N ILE A 126 -10.16 8.19 -1.18
CA ILE A 126 -8.73 8.16 -0.83
C ILE A 126 -7.96 9.14 -1.72
N ASP A 127 -7.21 10.06 -1.11
CA ASP A 127 -6.36 11.02 -1.85
C ASP A 127 -5.07 10.38 -2.36
N LEU A 128 -4.48 9.49 -1.57
CA LEU A 128 -3.30 8.73 -1.96
C LEU A 128 -3.35 7.36 -1.30
N GLN A 129 -3.30 6.31 -2.13
CA GLN A 129 -3.20 4.92 -1.69
C GLN A 129 -1.75 4.45 -1.76
N LEU A 130 -1.18 4.12 -0.61
CA LEU A 130 0.11 3.43 -0.51
C LEU A 130 -0.09 1.94 -0.77
N LEU A 131 0.80 1.35 -1.56
CA LEU A 131 0.77 -0.06 -1.93
C LEU A 131 2.17 -0.68 -1.79
N GLY A 132 2.23 -1.92 -1.30
CA GLY A 132 3.33 -2.81 -1.59
C GLY A 132 3.06 -3.60 -2.87
N LEU A 133 4.08 -4.29 -3.39
CA LEU A 133 3.98 -5.20 -4.54
C LEU A 133 4.37 -6.62 -4.12
N GLY A 134 3.49 -7.59 -4.34
CA GLY A 134 3.81 -9.00 -4.17
C GLY A 134 4.83 -9.51 -5.20
N SER A 135 5.50 -10.61 -4.92
CA SER A 135 6.45 -11.23 -5.87
C SER A 135 5.77 -11.82 -7.10
N ASP A 136 4.48 -12.11 -7.02
CA ASP A 136 3.59 -12.53 -8.09
C ASP A 136 2.77 -11.38 -8.70
N GLY A 137 3.02 -10.14 -8.24
CA GLY A 137 2.34 -8.94 -8.73
C GLY A 137 0.99 -8.66 -8.06
N HIS A 138 0.69 -9.26 -6.91
CA HIS A 138 -0.48 -8.87 -6.13
C HIS A 138 -0.32 -7.49 -5.48
N ILE A 139 -1.45 -6.81 -5.24
CA ILE A 139 -1.57 -5.58 -4.45
C ILE A 139 -2.66 -5.75 -3.39
N GLY A 140 -2.38 -5.39 -2.11
CA GLY A 140 -3.16 -5.87 -0.97
C GLY A 140 -3.14 -7.41 -0.97
N PHE A 141 -4.27 -8.07 -0.71
CA PHE A 141 -4.40 -9.51 -0.95
C PHE A 141 -5.19 -9.83 -2.23
N ASN A 142 -5.05 -8.99 -3.26
CA ASN A 142 -5.56 -9.30 -4.59
C ASN A 142 -4.53 -10.15 -5.34
N GLU A 143 -4.52 -11.44 -5.02
CA GLU A 143 -3.67 -12.45 -5.64
C GLU A 143 -4.07 -12.72 -7.11
N PRO A 144 -3.23 -13.40 -7.91
CA PRO A 144 -3.52 -13.77 -9.30
C PRO A 144 -4.95 -14.28 -9.47
N THR A 145 -5.59 -13.94 -10.58
CA THR A 145 -6.99 -14.20 -10.93
C THR A 145 -8.04 -13.33 -10.18
N SER A 146 -7.62 -12.40 -9.32
CA SER A 146 -8.53 -11.43 -8.72
C SER A 146 -9.11 -10.50 -9.79
N SER A 147 -10.43 -10.29 -9.77
CA SER A 147 -11.08 -9.36 -10.70
C SER A 147 -10.49 -7.95 -10.55
N LEU A 148 -10.14 -7.32 -11.67
CA LEU A 148 -9.62 -5.94 -11.70
C LEU A 148 -10.68 -4.89 -11.30
N GLY A 149 -11.97 -5.25 -11.35
CA GLY A 149 -13.08 -4.41 -10.85
C GLY A 149 -13.55 -4.76 -9.45
N SER A 150 -12.82 -5.62 -8.70
CA SER A 150 -13.24 -6.08 -7.37
C SER A 150 -13.30 -4.94 -6.34
N ARG A 151 -14.24 -5.10 -5.39
CA ARG A 151 -14.40 -4.21 -4.23
C ARG A 151 -13.86 -4.88 -2.97
N THR A 152 -13.90 -4.17 -1.84
CA THR A 152 -13.53 -4.72 -0.53
C THR A 152 -14.33 -5.99 -0.24
N ARG A 153 -13.63 -7.06 0.14
CA ARG A 153 -14.23 -8.40 0.29
C ARG A 153 -13.37 -9.36 1.10
N LEU A 154 -13.97 -10.46 1.49
CA LEU A 154 -13.23 -11.65 1.97
C LEU A 154 -12.40 -12.26 0.84
N LYS A 155 -11.16 -12.62 1.15
CA LYS A 155 -10.30 -13.45 0.29
C LYS A 155 -9.75 -14.63 1.07
N THR A 156 -9.68 -15.78 0.39
CA THR A 156 -8.90 -16.92 0.86
C THR A 156 -7.47 -16.75 0.35
N LEU A 157 -6.50 -16.88 1.22
CA LEU A 157 -5.08 -16.79 0.88
C LEU A 157 -4.63 -18.04 0.12
N THR A 158 -3.70 -17.86 -0.82
CA THR A 158 -3.03 -19.00 -1.46
C THR A 158 -2.11 -19.70 -0.46
N GLU A 159 -1.80 -20.97 -0.71
CA GLU A 159 -0.82 -21.70 0.11
C GLU A 159 0.55 -21.02 0.12
N GLN A 160 0.92 -20.38 -0.98
CA GLN A 160 2.19 -19.64 -1.05
C GLN A 160 2.17 -18.46 -0.09
N THR A 161 1.11 -17.65 -0.08
CA THR A 161 0.96 -16.51 0.83
C THR A 161 0.94 -16.97 2.30
N VAL A 162 0.27 -18.10 2.60
CA VAL A 162 0.29 -18.68 3.95
C VAL A 162 1.73 -19.07 4.34
N ARG A 163 2.48 -19.74 3.45
CA ARG A 163 3.89 -20.09 3.70
C ARG A 163 4.78 -18.87 3.89
N ASP A 164 4.62 -17.84 3.07
CA ASP A 164 5.41 -16.61 3.14
C ASP A 164 5.16 -15.84 4.45
N ASN A 165 3.92 -15.90 4.97
CA ASN A 165 3.54 -15.25 6.22
C ASN A 165 3.80 -16.11 7.46
N ALA A 166 4.04 -17.42 7.32
CA ALA A 166 4.30 -18.33 8.44
C ALA A 166 5.47 -17.88 9.33
N ARG A 167 6.45 -17.17 8.77
CA ARG A 167 7.59 -16.59 9.51
C ARG A 167 7.19 -15.61 10.61
N PHE A 168 5.97 -15.09 10.59
CA PHE A 168 5.45 -14.15 11.58
C PHE A 168 4.60 -14.84 12.67
N PHE A 169 4.29 -16.12 12.52
CA PHE A 169 3.46 -16.92 13.42
C PHE A 169 4.30 -18.02 14.07
N ALA A 170 3.82 -18.60 15.17
CA ALA A 170 4.53 -19.69 15.84
C ALA A 170 4.53 -20.99 15.02
N SER A 171 3.51 -21.18 14.17
CA SER A 171 3.44 -22.27 13.20
C SER A 171 2.66 -21.86 11.94
N PRO A 172 2.84 -22.57 10.80
CA PRO A 172 2.05 -22.31 9.59
C PRO A 172 0.54 -22.49 9.78
N ASP A 173 0.14 -23.38 10.72
CA ASP A 173 -1.27 -23.64 11.00
C ASP A 173 -1.97 -22.49 11.75
N GLU A 174 -1.20 -21.60 12.37
CA GLU A 174 -1.72 -20.40 13.03
C GLU A 174 -1.93 -19.23 12.08
N VAL A 175 -1.42 -19.32 10.86
CA VAL A 175 -1.65 -18.27 9.84
C VAL A 175 -3.13 -18.29 9.44
N PRO A 176 -3.87 -17.18 9.61
CA PRO A 176 -5.26 -17.13 9.17
C PRO A 176 -5.34 -17.39 7.66
N ARG A 177 -6.33 -18.18 7.26
CA ARG A 177 -6.54 -18.51 5.83
C ARG A 177 -7.39 -17.48 5.10
N HIS A 178 -8.00 -16.56 5.83
CA HIS A 178 -8.91 -15.57 5.29
C HIS A 178 -8.49 -14.16 5.70
N VAL A 179 -8.71 -13.23 4.80
CA VAL A 179 -8.46 -11.80 5.00
C VAL A 179 -9.62 -10.99 4.45
N ILE A 180 -9.90 -9.83 5.04
CA ILE A 180 -10.68 -8.77 4.40
C ILE A 180 -9.66 -7.86 3.70
N THR A 181 -9.85 -7.60 2.41
CA THR A 181 -8.93 -6.75 1.64
C THR A 181 -9.69 -5.83 0.69
N MET A 182 -9.23 -4.60 0.55
CA MET A 182 -9.68 -3.71 -0.52
C MET A 182 -9.49 -4.39 -1.87
N GLY A 183 -10.50 -4.32 -2.74
CA GLY A 183 -10.41 -4.83 -4.10
C GLY A 183 -9.55 -3.95 -4.99
N VAL A 184 -9.16 -4.48 -6.16
CA VAL A 184 -8.40 -3.72 -7.17
C VAL A 184 -9.19 -2.48 -7.60
N GLY A 185 -10.51 -2.60 -7.84
CA GLY A 185 -11.36 -1.46 -8.18
C GLY A 185 -11.39 -0.40 -7.09
N THR A 186 -11.47 -0.80 -5.81
CA THR A 186 -11.40 0.14 -4.68
C THR A 186 -10.06 0.90 -4.66
N ILE A 187 -8.96 0.19 -4.91
CA ILE A 187 -7.61 0.77 -5.01
C ILE A 187 -7.53 1.77 -6.16
N LEU A 188 -8.09 1.42 -7.33
CA LEU A 188 -8.08 2.28 -8.52
C LEU A 188 -8.96 3.54 -8.37
N ASP A 189 -9.92 3.57 -7.47
CA ASP A 189 -10.73 4.75 -7.17
C ASP A 189 -9.96 5.83 -6.38
N ALA A 190 -8.79 5.51 -5.83
CA ALA A 190 -7.94 6.51 -5.19
C ALA A 190 -7.51 7.59 -6.20
N ARG A 191 -7.32 8.84 -5.75
CA ARG A 191 -6.86 9.92 -6.65
C ARG A 191 -5.43 9.73 -7.10
N ARG A 192 -4.60 9.11 -6.26
CA ARG A 192 -3.19 8.79 -6.55
C ARG A 192 -2.87 7.42 -5.97
N CYS A 193 -2.05 6.63 -6.68
CA CYS A 193 -1.44 5.41 -6.17
C CYS A 193 0.07 5.60 -6.03
N LEU A 194 0.62 5.15 -4.91
CA LEU A 194 2.05 5.15 -4.62
C LEU A 194 2.49 3.73 -4.27
N VAL A 195 3.26 3.12 -5.14
CA VAL A 195 3.68 1.72 -5.00
C VAL A 195 5.14 1.67 -4.58
N LEU A 196 5.45 0.85 -3.59
CA LEU A 196 6.82 0.57 -3.15
C LEU A 196 7.18 -0.88 -3.46
N ALA A 197 8.32 -1.09 -4.12
CA ALA A 197 8.84 -2.43 -4.36
C ALA A 197 10.38 -2.42 -4.29
N PHE A 198 10.97 -3.22 -3.39
CA PHE A 198 12.39 -3.24 -3.11
C PHE A 198 12.97 -4.65 -3.16
N GLY A 199 14.22 -4.74 -3.61
CA GLY A 199 14.98 -5.97 -3.67
C GLY A 199 14.74 -6.80 -4.93
N GLU A 200 15.73 -7.65 -5.24
CA GLU A 200 15.76 -8.46 -6.45
C GLU A 200 14.53 -9.39 -6.61
N GLY A 201 14.00 -9.91 -5.49
CA GLY A 201 12.81 -10.76 -5.50
C GLY A 201 11.53 -10.08 -6.03
N LYS A 202 11.56 -8.75 -6.25
CA LYS A 202 10.46 -7.99 -6.86
C LYS A 202 10.67 -7.64 -8.32
N ALA A 203 11.87 -7.87 -8.88
CA ALA A 203 12.25 -7.39 -10.20
C ALA A 203 11.30 -7.87 -11.32
N SER A 204 10.95 -9.16 -11.31
CA SER A 204 10.03 -9.72 -12.31
C SER A 204 8.61 -9.15 -12.18
N ALA A 205 8.10 -9.00 -10.95
CA ALA A 205 6.79 -8.43 -10.70
C ALA A 205 6.73 -6.93 -11.09
N VAL A 206 7.80 -6.18 -10.82
CA VAL A 206 7.95 -4.78 -11.24
C VAL A 206 7.88 -4.67 -12.76
N ALA A 207 8.68 -5.47 -13.48
CA ALA A 207 8.68 -5.46 -14.95
C ALA A 207 7.30 -5.88 -15.51
N ALA A 208 6.68 -6.92 -14.97
CA ALA A 208 5.34 -7.35 -15.38
C ALA A 208 4.30 -6.24 -15.14
N THR A 209 4.37 -5.56 -13.98
CA THR A 209 3.41 -4.50 -13.59
C THR A 209 3.42 -3.33 -14.58
N VAL A 210 4.59 -2.85 -15.02
CA VAL A 210 4.70 -1.60 -15.80
C VAL A 210 4.97 -1.80 -17.28
N GLU A 211 5.55 -2.94 -17.67
CA GLU A 211 5.92 -3.23 -19.07
C GLU A 211 5.16 -4.42 -19.66
N GLY A 212 4.44 -5.18 -18.81
CA GLY A 212 3.61 -6.30 -19.23
C GLY A 212 2.22 -5.90 -19.70
N PRO A 213 1.47 -6.84 -20.28
CA PRO A 213 0.07 -6.63 -20.61
C PRO A 213 -0.78 -6.52 -19.33
N ILE A 214 -1.91 -5.80 -19.44
CA ILE A 214 -2.87 -5.73 -18.34
C ILE A 214 -3.58 -7.07 -18.24
N THR A 215 -3.48 -7.71 -17.09
CA THR A 215 -4.04 -9.05 -16.84
C THR A 215 -4.36 -9.25 -15.35
N ALA A 216 -5.38 -10.05 -15.08
CA ALA A 216 -5.70 -10.49 -13.73
C ALA A 216 -4.67 -11.49 -13.15
N ASP A 217 -3.83 -12.09 -13.98
CA ASP A 217 -2.73 -12.96 -13.52
C ASP A 217 -1.63 -12.18 -12.79
N VAL A 218 -1.54 -10.87 -13.08
CA VAL A 218 -0.66 -9.93 -12.38
C VAL A 218 -1.50 -8.70 -12.01
N PRO A 219 -2.24 -8.74 -10.89
CA PRO A 219 -3.26 -7.73 -10.56
C PRO A 219 -2.74 -6.30 -10.52
N ALA A 220 -1.48 -6.08 -10.14
CA ALA A 220 -0.85 -4.77 -10.15
C ALA A 220 -0.79 -4.12 -11.55
N THR A 221 -0.93 -4.91 -12.64
CA THR A 221 -0.97 -4.35 -14.01
C THR A 221 -2.18 -3.44 -14.23
N ALA A 222 -3.25 -3.58 -13.43
CA ALA A 222 -4.41 -2.68 -13.44
C ALA A 222 -4.02 -1.21 -13.14
N LEU A 223 -2.92 -0.99 -12.41
CA LEU A 223 -2.39 0.35 -12.15
C LEU A 223 -1.97 1.11 -13.42
N GLN A 224 -1.78 0.41 -14.55
CA GLN A 224 -1.54 1.05 -15.85
C GLN A 224 -2.75 1.86 -16.34
N PHE A 225 -3.98 1.54 -15.89
CA PHE A 225 -5.17 2.37 -16.15
C PHE A 225 -5.26 3.59 -15.25
N HIS A 226 -4.53 3.60 -14.12
CA HIS A 226 -4.67 4.67 -13.14
C HIS A 226 -4.00 5.96 -13.65
N PRO A 227 -4.71 7.12 -13.66
CA PRO A 227 -4.20 8.37 -14.24
C PRO A 227 -3.01 8.95 -13.45
N SER A 228 -2.86 8.60 -12.19
CA SER A 228 -1.81 9.12 -11.30
C SER A 228 -1.23 8.00 -10.42
N CYS A 229 -0.38 7.16 -11.00
CA CYS A 229 0.31 6.08 -10.28
C CYS A 229 1.82 6.28 -10.38
N THR A 230 2.49 6.28 -9.22
CA THR A 230 3.96 6.34 -9.11
C THR A 230 4.45 5.04 -8.48
N LEU A 231 5.42 4.40 -9.12
CA LEU A 231 6.12 3.23 -8.62
C LEU A 231 7.54 3.61 -8.23
N LEU A 232 7.87 3.49 -6.96
CA LEU A 232 9.20 3.70 -6.38
C LEU A 232 9.89 2.36 -6.18
N VAL A 233 11.05 2.19 -6.81
CA VAL A 233 11.84 0.97 -6.76
C VAL A 233 13.31 1.27 -6.46
N ASP A 234 14.01 0.32 -5.84
CA ASP A 234 15.46 0.35 -5.80
C ASP A 234 16.08 -0.28 -7.06
N GLU A 235 17.40 -0.13 -7.24
CA GLU A 235 18.12 -0.68 -8.39
C GLU A 235 17.91 -2.19 -8.53
N SER A 236 17.84 -2.92 -7.43
CA SER A 236 17.65 -4.38 -7.44
C SER A 236 16.26 -4.76 -7.95
N ALA A 237 15.23 -4.06 -7.53
CA ALA A 237 13.86 -4.29 -8.01
C ALA A 237 13.66 -3.79 -9.46
N ALA A 238 14.50 -2.89 -9.95
CA ALA A 238 14.49 -2.41 -11.33
C ALA A 238 15.22 -3.33 -12.32
N ALA A 239 15.92 -4.37 -11.85
CA ALA A 239 16.87 -5.17 -12.65
C ALA A 239 16.24 -5.84 -13.89
N CYS A 240 14.94 -6.15 -13.88
CA CYS A 240 14.23 -6.75 -15.02
C CYS A 240 13.54 -5.74 -15.93
N LEU A 241 13.60 -4.44 -15.65
CA LEU A 241 13.01 -3.40 -16.49
C LEU A 241 13.79 -3.24 -17.80
N LYS A 242 13.11 -3.40 -18.93
CA LYS A 242 13.69 -3.22 -20.26
C LYS A 242 13.91 -1.76 -20.62
N ARG A 243 13.17 -0.86 -19.96
CA ARG A 243 13.17 0.59 -20.22
C ARG A 243 13.73 1.40 -19.04
N ALA A 244 14.59 0.81 -18.20
CA ALA A 244 15.13 1.48 -17.01
C ALA A 244 15.77 2.85 -17.34
N ASP A 245 16.58 2.93 -18.41
CA ASP A 245 17.23 4.19 -18.83
C ASP A 245 16.22 5.25 -19.28
N TYR A 246 15.14 4.83 -19.94
CA TYR A 246 14.04 5.73 -20.30
C TYR A 246 13.35 6.29 -19.04
N TYR A 247 13.06 5.48 -18.04
CA TYR A 247 12.44 5.94 -16.80
C TYR A 247 13.34 6.91 -16.05
N ARG A 248 14.65 6.63 -15.95
CA ARG A 248 15.63 7.54 -15.36
C ARG A 248 15.69 8.88 -16.11
N TRP A 249 15.73 8.83 -17.44
CA TRP A 249 15.77 10.04 -18.26
C TRP A 249 14.51 10.89 -18.08
N VAL A 250 13.33 10.27 -18.11
CA VAL A 250 12.04 10.98 -17.92
C VAL A 250 12.01 11.66 -16.54
N TYR A 251 12.38 10.92 -15.48
CA TYR A 251 12.39 11.48 -14.13
C TYR A 251 13.40 12.63 -13.98
N ALA A 252 14.61 12.48 -14.52
CA ALA A 252 15.65 13.51 -14.47
C ALA A 252 15.26 14.80 -15.23
N ASN A 253 14.47 14.68 -16.29
CA ASN A 253 14.04 15.81 -17.12
C ASN A 253 12.63 16.31 -16.78
N LYS A 254 12.02 15.81 -15.73
CA LYS A 254 10.70 16.23 -15.28
C LYS A 254 10.68 17.73 -14.95
N PRO A 255 9.68 18.51 -15.42
CA PRO A 255 9.56 19.91 -15.08
C PRO A 255 9.51 20.14 -13.56
N LYS A 256 10.08 21.24 -13.08
CA LYS A 256 10.13 21.52 -11.63
C LYS A 256 8.77 21.49 -10.95
N TRP A 257 7.72 21.96 -11.62
CA TRP A 257 6.35 21.98 -11.10
C TRP A 257 5.70 20.59 -10.99
N GLN A 258 6.26 19.58 -11.66
CA GLN A 258 5.85 18.18 -11.53
C GLN A 258 6.68 17.38 -10.52
N ARG A 259 7.77 17.96 -10.02
CA ARG A 259 8.60 17.35 -8.96
C ARG A 259 7.99 17.74 -7.62
N ALA A 260 6.84 17.12 -7.29
CA ALA A 260 6.12 17.42 -6.05
C ALA A 260 6.90 17.03 -4.80
#